data_1bb75a055aec39a5c77b41e62520ce26
#
_entry.id   1bb75a055aec39a5c77b41e62520ce26
#
_cell.length_a   1.000
_cell.length_b   1.000
_cell.length_c   1.000
_cell.angle_alpha   90.00
_cell.angle_beta   90.00
_cell.angle_gamma   90.00
#
_symmetry.space_group_name_H-M   'P 1'
#
loop_
_entity.id
_entity.type
_entity.pdbx_description
1 polymer ?
#
loop_
_entity_poly.entity_id
_entity_poly.type
_entity_poly.pdbx_seq_one_letter_code
_entity_poly.pdbx_strand_id
1 'polypeptide(L)'
;IYDRNGILLAENLPSFRLEIVPEDVPDLSRTLDRLSQLIAISPKDRERFERERRRSRPFDGIALRYRLTDEEVARLAIDRIHFPGVDIRADLTRHYPFGASTAQVIGYVGAVDERDLRNGAEGIYAGITEAGRNGVERSYEAELRGVTGYEQVEVNAQGRTIRVLETHPPTAGQNLYLSLDIHLQQAAEV
;
A
#
# COMPACT_ATOMS: atom_id res chain seq x y z
N ILE A 1 -14.84 -8.27 2.30
CA ILE A 1 -15.30 -9.67 2.27
C ILE A 1 -16.19 -9.87 3.47
N TYR A 2 -17.33 -10.50 3.27
CA TYR A 2 -18.36 -10.74 4.29
C TYR A 2 -18.68 -12.23 4.39
N ASP A 3 -19.13 -12.66 5.58
CA ASP A 3 -19.73 -13.96 5.78
C ASP A 3 -21.17 -14.01 5.22
N ARG A 4 -21.88 -15.17 5.35
CA ARG A 4 -23.26 -15.34 4.89
C ARG A 4 -24.27 -14.42 5.61
N ASN A 5 -23.93 -13.96 6.82
CA ASN A 5 -24.77 -13.11 7.66
C ASN A 5 -24.45 -11.61 7.50
N GLY A 6 -23.48 -11.27 6.61
CA GLY A 6 -23.03 -9.90 6.43
C GLY A 6 -21.99 -9.44 7.47
N ILE A 7 -21.40 -10.37 8.22
CA ILE A 7 -20.31 -10.04 9.16
C ILE A 7 -19.03 -9.84 8.39
N LEU A 8 -18.32 -8.76 8.71
CA LEU A 8 -17.11 -8.35 8.01
C LEU A 8 -15.92 -9.25 8.34
N LEU A 9 -15.37 -9.93 7.34
CA LEU A 9 -14.22 -10.84 7.46
C LEU A 9 -12.90 -10.23 7.01
N ALA A 10 -12.95 -9.30 6.05
CA ALA A 10 -11.80 -8.53 5.61
C ALA A 10 -12.23 -7.19 5.02
N GLU A 11 -11.49 -6.13 5.34
CA GLU A 11 -11.74 -4.76 4.90
C GLU A 11 -10.46 -3.99 4.61
N ASN A 12 -10.59 -2.87 3.94
CA ASN A 12 -9.49 -1.92 3.75
C ASN A 12 -9.65 -0.77 4.75
N LEU A 13 -8.69 -0.64 5.66
CA LEU A 13 -8.63 0.50 6.59
C LEU A 13 -7.73 1.60 6.03
N PRO A 14 -8.10 2.87 6.21
CA PRO A 14 -7.20 3.97 5.92
C PRO A 14 -5.90 3.81 6.73
N SER A 15 -4.79 4.02 6.09
CA SER A 15 -3.48 4.06 6.71
C SER A 15 -2.64 5.19 6.09
N PHE A 16 -1.45 5.41 6.61
CA PHE A 16 -0.53 6.40 6.08
C PHE A 16 0.83 5.76 5.84
N ARG A 17 1.49 6.23 4.78
CA ARG A 17 2.88 5.90 4.50
C ARG A 17 3.73 7.16 4.46
N LEU A 18 4.98 7.02 4.87
CA LEU A 18 5.99 8.05 4.70
C LEU A 18 6.68 7.86 3.36
N GLU A 19 6.64 8.91 2.54
CA GLU A 19 7.22 8.93 1.21
C GLU A 19 8.32 9.99 1.14
N ILE A 20 9.39 9.67 0.44
CA ILE A 20 10.52 10.59 0.23
C ILE A 20 10.73 10.77 -1.27
N VAL A 21 10.84 12.01 -1.71
CA VAL A 21 11.32 12.38 -3.05
C VAL A 21 12.82 12.68 -2.93
N PRO A 22 13.72 11.79 -3.39
CA PRO A 22 15.16 11.91 -3.11
C PRO A 22 15.79 13.20 -3.64
N GLU A 23 15.29 13.71 -4.77
CA GLU A 23 15.79 14.95 -5.39
C GLU A 23 15.54 16.19 -4.53
N ASP A 24 14.43 16.21 -3.78
CA ASP A 24 14.05 17.34 -2.95
C ASP A 24 14.72 17.32 -1.56
N VAL A 25 15.47 16.25 -1.25
CA VAL A 25 16.16 16.07 0.03
C VAL A 25 17.64 16.45 -0.12
N PRO A 26 18.10 17.55 0.52
CA PRO A 26 19.49 18.01 0.40
C PRO A 26 20.54 17.01 0.90
N ASP A 27 20.26 16.30 2.00
CA ASP A 27 21.10 15.26 2.61
C ASP A 27 20.21 14.10 3.06
N LEU A 28 20.14 13.08 2.21
CA LEU A 28 19.28 11.93 2.44
C LEU A 28 19.69 11.13 3.69
N SER A 29 20.99 10.93 3.90
CA SER A 29 21.49 10.15 5.06
C SER A 29 21.11 10.82 6.36
N ARG A 30 21.40 12.11 6.46
CA ARG A 30 21.05 12.92 7.64
C ARG A 30 19.54 12.98 7.87
N THR A 31 18.76 13.08 6.78
CA THR A 31 17.30 13.10 6.85
C THR A 31 16.75 11.78 7.39
N LEU A 32 17.25 10.63 6.89
CA LEU A 32 16.87 9.31 7.38
C LEU A 32 17.22 9.11 8.86
N ASP A 33 18.37 9.61 9.32
CA ASP A 33 18.77 9.51 10.72
C ASP A 33 17.88 10.38 11.63
N ARG A 34 17.54 11.60 11.19
CA ARG A 34 16.60 12.46 11.92
C ARG A 34 15.18 11.87 11.96
N LEU A 35 14.69 11.32 10.84
CA LEU A 35 13.38 10.63 10.78
C LEU A 35 13.34 9.44 11.74
N SER A 36 14.44 8.70 11.89
CA SER A 36 14.54 7.58 12.83
C SER A 36 14.44 7.97 14.31
N GLN A 37 14.61 9.25 14.63
CA GLN A 37 14.39 9.78 15.98
C GLN A 37 12.92 10.11 16.25
N LEU A 38 12.14 10.37 15.19
CA LEU A 38 10.72 10.73 15.27
C LEU A 38 9.80 9.51 15.17
N ILE A 39 10.18 8.56 14.32
CA ILE A 39 9.39 7.36 14.02
C ILE A 39 10.26 6.10 14.02
N ALA A 40 9.62 4.95 14.23
CA ALA A 40 10.30 3.66 14.18
C ALA A 40 10.60 3.24 12.72
N ILE A 41 11.84 3.39 12.26
CA ILE A 41 12.31 2.91 10.96
C ILE A 41 13.16 1.66 11.17
N SER A 42 12.66 0.51 10.69
CA SER A 42 13.40 -0.75 10.81
C SER A 42 14.55 -0.84 9.78
N PRO A 43 15.57 -1.67 10.02
CA PRO A 43 16.60 -1.95 9.01
C PRO A 43 16.01 -2.46 7.68
N LYS A 44 14.95 -3.26 7.74
CA LYS A 44 14.23 -3.76 6.55
C LYS A 44 13.56 -2.65 5.76
N ASP A 45 13.03 -1.62 6.42
CA ASP A 45 12.44 -0.45 5.76
C ASP A 45 13.52 0.33 5.00
N ARG A 46 14.70 0.55 5.63
CA ARG A 46 15.85 1.20 4.99
C ARG A 46 16.36 0.39 3.78
N GLU A 47 16.50 -0.92 3.91
CA GLU A 47 16.94 -1.81 2.81
C GLU A 47 15.95 -1.78 1.64
N ARG A 48 14.64 -1.84 1.92
CA ARG A 48 13.59 -1.73 0.91
C ARG A 48 13.67 -0.39 0.19
N PHE A 49 13.70 0.70 0.94
CA PHE A 49 13.81 2.06 0.40
C PHE A 49 15.04 2.21 -0.50
N GLU A 50 16.22 1.76 -0.07
CA GLU A 50 17.44 1.84 -0.86
C GLU A 50 17.37 1.01 -2.15
N ARG A 51 16.74 -0.16 -2.10
CA ARG A 51 16.51 -1.00 -3.29
C ARG A 51 15.57 -0.33 -4.28
N GLU A 52 14.48 0.25 -3.81
CA GLU A 52 13.52 0.98 -4.64
C GLU A 52 14.15 2.25 -5.22
N ARG A 53 14.89 3.01 -4.42
CA ARG A 53 15.61 4.22 -4.86
C ARG A 53 16.55 3.97 -6.04
N ARG A 54 17.20 2.82 -6.09
CA ARG A 54 18.11 2.46 -7.21
C ARG A 54 17.36 2.16 -8.51
N ARG A 55 16.07 1.88 -8.46
CA ARG A 55 15.22 1.51 -9.60
C ARG A 55 14.31 2.64 -10.05
N SER A 56 14.06 3.60 -9.19
CA SER A 56 13.17 4.74 -9.41
C SER A 56 13.93 5.96 -9.94
N ARG A 57 13.18 6.89 -10.51
CA ARG A 57 13.73 8.17 -10.94
C ARG A 57 13.94 9.08 -9.72
N PRO A 58 14.89 10.06 -9.77
CA PRO A 58 15.20 10.91 -8.61
C PRO A 58 14.02 11.71 -8.05
N PHE A 59 13.04 12.03 -8.92
CA PHE A 59 11.84 12.80 -8.58
C PHE A 59 10.63 11.95 -8.23
N ASP A 60 10.73 10.61 -8.30
CA ASP A 60 9.66 9.72 -7.87
C ASP A 60 9.62 9.66 -6.35
N GLY A 61 8.41 9.72 -5.78
CA GLY A 61 8.20 9.48 -4.36
C GLY A 61 8.40 8.00 -4.01
N ILE A 62 9.25 7.72 -3.05
CA ILE A 62 9.61 6.37 -2.63
C ILE A 62 9.15 6.16 -1.19
N ALA A 63 8.40 5.09 -0.94
CA ALA A 63 7.91 4.77 0.39
C ALA A 63 9.03 4.27 1.31
N LEU A 64 9.32 5.02 2.37
CA LEU A 64 10.26 4.62 3.42
C LEU A 64 9.59 3.72 4.45
N ARG A 65 8.39 4.11 4.92
CA ARG A 65 7.67 3.42 5.98
C ARG A 65 6.18 3.32 5.63
N TYR A 66 5.62 2.13 5.74
CA TYR A 66 4.18 1.89 5.62
C TYR A 66 3.53 1.81 7.00
N ARG A 67 2.22 2.00 7.06
CA ARG A 67 1.39 1.84 8.27
C ARG A 67 1.90 2.70 9.41
N LEU A 68 2.02 4.00 9.17
CA LEU A 68 2.29 4.96 10.24
C LEU A 68 1.15 4.94 11.25
N THR A 69 1.49 5.04 12.52
CA THR A 69 0.49 5.25 13.57
C THR A 69 0.03 6.71 13.57
N ASP A 70 -1.13 6.99 14.14
CA ASP A 70 -1.65 8.36 14.25
C ASP A 70 -0.69 9.27 15.03
N GLU A 71 0.01 8.72 16.04
CA GLU A 71 1.05 9.45 16.76
C GLU A 71 2.26 9.78 15.89
N GLU A 72 2.71 8.83 15.06
CA GLU A 72 3.81 9.06 14.11
C GLU A 72 3.43 10.12 13.08
N VAL A 73 2.20 10.05 12.55
CA VAL A 73 1.65 11.05 11.63
C VAL A 73 1.63 12.43 12.29
N ALA A 74 1.13 12.53 13.53
CA ALA A 74 1.07 13.81 14.25
C ALA A 74 2.47 14.41 14.48
N ARG A 75 3.46 13.61 14.91
CA ARG A 75 4.85 14.05 15.10
C ARG A 75 5.46 14.56 13.79
N LEU A 76 5.31 13.81 12.71
CA LEU A 76 5.81 14.19 11.39
C LEU A 76 5.14 15.46 10.86
N ALA A 77 3.83 15.63 11.10
CA ALA A 77 3.09 16.80 10.66
C ALA A 77 3.59 18.10 11.36
N ILE A 78 3.95 18.02 12.65
CA ILE A 78 4.51 19.14 13.40
C ILE A 78 5.88 19.55 12.84
N ASP A 79 6.73 18.57 12.55
CA ASP A 79 8.11 18.79 12.10
C ASP A 79 8.26 18.88 10.56
N ARG A 80 7.17 18.83 9.81
CA ARG A 80 7.19 18.77 8.34
C ARG A 80 8.07 19.84 7.69
N ILE A 81 8.09 21.05 8.22
CA ILE A 81 8.87 22.17 7.70
C ILE A 81 10.39 21.88 7.70
N HIS A 82 10.84 20.96 8.55
CA HIS A 82 12.24 20.57 8.70
C HIS A 82 12.67 19.40 7.81
N PHE A 83 11.73 18.85 7.04
CA PHE A 83 11.93 17.67 6.19
C PHE A 83 11.49 17.95 4.75
N PRO A 84 12.22 18.79 3.99
CA PRO A 84 11.93 18.99 2.56
C PRO A 84 12.02 17.65 1.83
N GLY A 85 11.14 17.41 0.86
CA GLY A 85 11.07 16.17 0.09
C GLY A 85 10.48 14.99 0.85
N VAL A 86 10.00 15.16 2.09
CA VAL A 86 9.30 14.12 2.86
C VAL A 86 7.82 14.44 2.96
N ASP A 87 6.96 13.50 2.62
CA ASP A 87 5.50 13.67 2.66
C ASP A 87 4.80 12.46 3.27
N ILE A 88 3.60 12.71 3.82
CA ILE A 88 2.73 11.66 4.34
C ILE A 88 1.63 11.44 3.30
N ARG A 89 1.55 10.21 2.78
CA ARG A 89 0.54 9.83 1.81
C ARG A 89 -0.48 8.89 2.42
N ALA A 90 -1.74 9.15 2.11
CA ALA A 90 -2.81 8.22 2.44
C ALA A 90 -2.62 6.91 1.66
N ASP A 91 -2.87 5.80 2.33
CA ASP A 91 -2.77 4.46 1.80
C ASP A 91 -3.93 3.61 2.37
N LEU A 92 -4.08 2.39 1.89
CA LEU A 92 -5.04 1.44 2.43
C LEU A 92 -4.29 0.21 2.95
N THR A 93 -4.71 -0.26 4.10
CA THR A 93 -4.16 -1.50 4.69
C THR A 93 -5.27 -2.52 4.82
N ARG A 94 -5.03 -3.73 4.33
CA ARG A 94 -5.96 -4.85 4.48
C ARG A 94 -6.01 -5.29 5.93
N HIS A 95 -7.19 -5.36 6.50
CA HIS A 95 -7.46 -5.74 7.88
C HIS A 95 -8.37 -6.97 7.94
N TYR A 96 -8.06 -7.88 8.85
CA TYR A 96 -8.74 -9.15 9.05
C TYR A 96 -9.21 -9.26 10.51
N PRO A 97 -10.46 -8.86 10.84
CA PRO A 97 -10.96 -8.78 12.22
C PRO A 97 -10.85 -10.09 12.99
N PHE A 98 -11.00 -11.22 12.31
CA PHE A 98 -10.99 -12.56 12.92
C PHE A 98 -9.63 -13.28 12.84
N GLY A 99 -8.61 -12.64 12.27
CA GLY A 99 -7.23 -13.12 12.26
C GLY A 99 -7.07 -14.61 11.92
N ALA A 100 -6.57 -15.40 12.87
CA ALA A 100 -6.25 -16.81 12.68
C ALA A 100 -7.45 -17.66 12.28
N SER A 101 -8.64 -17.40 12.83
CA SER A 101 -9.85 -18.20 12.59
C SER A 101 -10.31 -18.21 11.13
N THR A 102 -9.98 -17.18 10.38
CA THR A 102 -10.36 -17.09 8.96
C THR A 102 -9.16 -17.20 7.99
N ALA A 103 -7.93 -17.21 8.52
CA ALA A 103 -6.71 -17.09 7.73
C ALA A 103 -6.57 -18.18 6.64
N GLN A 104 -6.98 -19.42 6.90
CA GLN A 104 -6.86 -20.53 5.95
C GLN A 104 -7.83 -20.40 4.78
N VAL A 105 -9.02 -19.83 5.01
CA VAL A 105 -10.07 -19.66 3.98
C VAL A 105 -9.87 -18.33 3.26
N ILE A 106 -9.81 -17.23 4.01
CA ILE A 106 -9.68 -15.87 3.44
C ILE A 106 -8.31 -15.69 2.79
N GLY A 107 -7.27 -16.16 3.43
CA GLY A 107 -5.90 -15.90 2.99
C GLY A 107 -5.41 -14.53 3.45
N TYR A 108 -4.47 -13.97 2.69
CA TYR A 108 -3.90 -12.65 2.95
C TYR A 108 -3.42 -11.99 1.66
N VAL A 109 -3.24 -10.68 1.72
CA VAL A 109 -2.56 -9.89 0.68
C VAL A 109 -1.09 -9.70 1.03
N GLY A 110 -0.26 -9.58 0.01
CA GLY A 110 1.17 -9.33 0.18
C GLY A 110 1.73 -8.55 -1.00
N ALA A 111 2.96 -8.01 -0.83
CA ALA A 111 3.57 -7.17 -1.84
C ALA A 111 3.62 -7.85 -3.22
N VAL A 112 3.27 -7.11 -4.27
CA VAL A 112 3.37 -7.56 -5.67
C VAL A 112 4.82 -7.95 -5.96
N ASP A 113 5.04 -9.14 -6.51
CA ASP A 113 6.36 -9.64 -6.85
C ASP A 113 6.58 -9.72 -8.37
N GLU A 114 7.80 -10.09 -8.78
CA GLU A 114 8.15 -10.22 -10.19
C GLU A 114 7.37 -11.32 -10.92
N ARG A 115 6.81 -12.29 -10.20
CA ARG A 115 5.98 -13.36 -10.82
C ARG A 115 4.61 -12.83 -11.16
N ASP A 116 4.04 -11.98 -10.29
CA ASP A 116 2.75 -11.33 -10.54
C ASP A 116 2.87 -10.43 -11.77
N LEU A 117 3.96 -9.66 -11.86
CA LEU A 117 4.22 -8.78 -13.00
C LEU A 117 4.41 -9.54 -14.32
N ARG A 118 4.98 -10.76 -14.28
CA ARG A 118 5.17 -11.60 -15.48
C ARG A 118 3.92 -12.39 -15.87
N ASN A 119 3.13 -12.83 -14.90
CA ASN A 119 1.96 -13.69 -15.12
C ASN A 119 0.67 -12.90 -15.30
N GLY A 120 0.65 -11.62 -14.89
CA GLY A 120 -0.46 -10.71 -15.12
C GLY A 120 -0.48 -10.22 -16.57
N ALA A 121 -1.67 -9.91 -17.10
CA ALA A 121 -1.75 -9.16 -18.35
C ALA A 121 -1.05 -7.82 -18.18
N GLU A 122 -0.43 -7.33 -19.25
CA GLU A 122 0.41 -6.14 -19.26
C GLU A 122 -0.33 -4.95 -18.61
N GLY A 123 0.25 -4.38 -17.55
CA GLY A 123 -0.32 -3.23 -16.84
C GLY A 123 -1.33 -3.53 -15.73
N ILE A 124 -1.77 -4.77 -15.52
CA ILE A 124 -2.78 -5.10 -14.48
C ILE A 124 -2.31 -4.68 -13.07
N TYR A 125 -1.03 -4.83 -12.77
CA TYR A 125 -0.43 -4.49 -11.49
C TYR A 125 0.24 -3.11 -11.46
N ALA A 126 0.04 -2.29 -12.49
CA ALA A 126 0.56 -0.93 -12.50
C ALA A 126 -0.07 -0.09 -11.38
N GLY A 127 0.75 0.44 -10.48
CA GLY A 127 0.30 1.22 -9.33
C GLY A 127 -0.29 0.40 -8.18
N ILE A 128 -0.27 -0.94 -8.26
CA ILE A 128 -0.74 -1.84 -7.20
C ILE A 128 0.46 -2.31 -6.38
N THR A 129 0.38 -2.18 -5.08
CA THR A 129 1.45 -2.53 -4.15
C THR A 129 1.26 -3.90 -3.50
N GLU A 130 0.01 -4.35 -3.36
CA GLU A 130 -0.35 -5.61 -2.70
C GLU A 130 -1.29 -6.44 -3.59
N ALA A 131 -1.13 -7.76 -3.58
CA ALA A 131 -1.96 -8.73 -4.31
C ALA A 131 -2.34 -9.91 -3.41
N GLY A 132 -3.44 -10.59 -3.72
CA GLY A 132 -3.88 -11.79 -3.01
C GLY A 132 -2.85 -12.92 -3.11
N ARG A 133 -2.42 -13.50 -1.98
CA ARG A 133 -1.37 -14.54 -1.95
C ARG A 133 -1.93 -15.95 -1.87
N ASN A 134 -3.01 -16.14 -1.19
CA ASN A 134 -3.69 -17.42 -1.07
C ASN A 134 -5.18 -17.24 -0.74
N GLY A 135 -5.91 -18.34 -0.63
CA GLY A 135 -7.31 -18.37 -0.24
C GLY A 135 -8.23 -17.56 -1.16
N VAL A 136 -9.28 -17.00 -0.57
CA VAL A 136 -10.28 -16.17 -1.25
C VAL A 136 -9.65 -14.91 -1.84
N GLU A 137 -8.71 -14.27 -1.12
CA GLU A 137 -8.01 -13.07 -1.59
C GLU A 137 -7.31 -13.29 -2.94
N ARG A 138 -6.73 -14.48 -3.15
CA ARG A 138 -6.09 -14.83 -4.43
C ARG A 138 -7.10 -15.27 -5.47
N SER A 139 -8.07 -16.08 -5.07
CA SER A 139 -9.03 -16.68 -6.02
C SER A 139 -9.96 -15.65 -6.65
N TYR A 140 -10.27 -14.60 -5.91
CA TYR A 140 -11.16 -13.50 -6.31
C TYR A 140 -10.44 -12.16 -6.36
N GLU A 141 -9.13 -12.19 -6.62
CA GLU A 141 -8.33 -10.98 -6.67
C GLU A 141 -8.83 -9.98 -7.73
N ALA A 142 -9.22 -10.46 -8.90
CA ALA A 142 -9.71 -9.62 -9.99
C ALA A 142 -10.95 -8.81 -9.61
N GLU A 143 -11.86 -9.42 -8.85
CA GLU A 143 -13.08 -8.80 -8.36
C GLU A 143 -12.81 -7.86 -7.18
N LEU A 144 -11.92 -8.27 -6.26
CA LEU A 144 -11.61 -7.53 -5.04
C LEU A 144 -10.72 -6.32 -5.27
N ARG A 145 -9.79 -6.40 -6.22
CA ARG A 145 -8.77 -5.39 -6.50
C ARG A 145 -9.34 -4.10 -7.04
N GLY A 146 -10.38 -4.17 -7.89
CA GLY A 146 -10.87 -3.02 -8.66
C GLY A 146 -9.92 -2.63 -9.80
N VAL A 147 -10.00 -1.38 -10.23
CA VAL A 147 -9.19 -0.82 -11.31
C VAL A 147 -8.48 0.42 -10.80
N THR A 148 -7.16 0.47 -10.96
CA THR A 148 -6.36 1.64 -10.60
C THR A 148 -6.71 2.82 -11.51
N GLY A 149 -6.84 4.01 -10.92
CA GLY A 149 -6.90 5.25 -11.67
C GLY A 149 -5.53 5.60 -12.26
N TYR A 150 -5.52 6.42 -13.30
CA TYR A 150 -4.30 6.93 -13.88
C TYR A 150 -4.47 8.37 -14.38
N GLU A 151 -3.38 9.07 -14.46
CA GLU A 151 -3.33 10.41 -15.03
C GLU A 151 -2.46 10.40 -16.29
N GLN A 152 -2.97 10.97 -17.36
CA GLN A 152 -2.19 11.27 -18.54
C GLN A 152 -1.53 12.62 -18.34
N VAL A 153 -0.21 12.65 -18.34
CA VAL A 153 0.55 13.87 -18.08
C VAL A 153 1.47 14.21 -19.26
N GLU A 154 1.61 15.51 -19.50
CA GLU A 154 2.67 16.01 -20.40
C GLU A 154 3.95 16.15 -19.59
N VAL A 155 5.05 15.60 -20.09
CA VAL A 155 6.36 15.64 -19.43
C VAL A 155 7.38 16.39 -20.27
N ASN A 156 8.38 16.99 -19.60
CA ASN A 156 9.54 17.57 -20.28
C ASN A 156 10.56 16.50 -20.69
N ALA A 157 11.67 16.92 -21.32
CA ALA A 157 12.73 16.00 -21.76
C ALA A 157 13.40 15.23 -20.61
N GLN A 158 13.27 15.68 -19.36
CA GLN A 158 13.77 15.02 -18.16
C GLN A 158 12.74 14.08 -17.52
N GLY A 159 11.51 13.99 -18.09
CA GLY A 159 10.43 13.15 -17.59
C GLY A 159 9.62 13.77 -16.44
N ARG A 160 9.81 15.06 -16.13
CA ARG A 160 9.00 15.76 -15.10
C ARG A 160 7.68 16.21 -15.68
N THR A 161 6.62 16.03 -14.91
CA THR A 161 5.26 16.48 -15.26
C THR A 161 5.23 17.99 -15.42
N ILE A 162 4.76 18.47 -16.59
CA ILE A 162 4.48 19.85 -16.88
C ILE A 162 3.03 20.17 -16.54
N ARG A 163 2.11 19.32 -17.01
CA ARG A 163 0.67 19.46 -16.73
C ARG A 163 -0.03 18.11 -16.84
N VAL A 164 -1.14 18.00 -16.14
CA VAL A 164 -2.08 16.88 -16.28
C VAL A 164 -3.00 17.18 -17.47
N LEU A 165 -3.10 16.24 -18.40
CA LEU A 165 -3.95 16.32 -19.59
C LEU A 165 -5.31 15.70 -19.33
N GLU A 166 -5.32 14.52 -18.69
CA GLU A 166 -6.53 13.77 -18.40
C GLU A 166 -6.35 12.98 -17.10
N THR A 167 -7.43 12.85 -16.33
CA THR A 167 -7.46 12.06 -15.09
C THR A 167 -8.57 11.02 -15.18
N HIS A 168 -8.21 9.76 -15.02
CA HIS A 168 -9.16 8.65 -14.90
C HIS A 168 -9.21 8.19 -13.44
N PRO A 169 -10.34 8.40 -12.74
CA PRO A 169 -10.45 8.02 -11.33
C PRO A 169 -10.41 6.49 -11.15
N PRO A 170 -9.92 5.99 -10.00
CA PRO A 170 -9.95 4.57 -9.69
C PRO A 170 -11.38 4.07 -9.51
N THR A 171 -11.61 2.79 -9.85
CA THR A 171 -12.87 2.09 -9.58
C THR A 171 -12.65 1.07 -8.48
N ALA A 172 -13.45 1.15 -7.40
CA ALA A 172 -13.36 0.21 -6.29
C ALA A 172 -13.71 -1.22 -6.74
N GLY A 173 -13.08 -2.21 -6.10
CA GLY A 173 -13.44 -3.61 -6.28
C GLY A 173 -14.81 -3.95 -5.70
N GLN A 174 -15.27 -5.16 -5.96
CA GLN A 174 -16.59 -5.64 -5.54
C GLN A 174 -16.55 -6.21 -4.13
N ASN A 175 -17.67 -6.11 -3.43
CA ASN A 175 -17.88 -6.83 -2.18
C ASN A 175 -18.14 -8.31 -2.46
N LEU A 176 -17.48 -9.17 -1.69
CA LEU A 176 -17.63 -10.61 -1.80
C LEU A 176 -18.35 -11.15 -0.55
N TYR A 177 -19.42 -11.93 -0.76
CA TYR A 177 -20.18 -12.61 0.29
C TYR A 177 -19.91 -14.11 0.21
N LEU A 178 -19.39 -14.68 1.29
CA LEU A 178 -19.07 -16.09 1.38
C LEU A 178 -20.22 -16.89 1.99
N SER A 179 -20.29 -18.18 1.71
CA SER A 179 -21.19 -19.10 2.40
C SER A 179 -20.72 -19.48 3.81
N LEU A 180 -19.52 -19.04 4.21
CA LEU A 180 -18.97 -19.22 5.56
C LEU A 180 -19.88 -18.56 6.60
N ASP A 181 -19.98 -19.18 7.78
CA ASP A 181 -20.57 -18.61 8.98
C ASP A 181 -19.48 -18.50 10.05
N ILE A 182 -19.12 -17.28 10.42
CA ILE A 182 -17.99 -17.05 11.31
C ILE A 182 -18.22 -17.57 12.71
N HIS A 183 -19.49 -17.57 13.18
CA HIS A 183 -19.81 -18.11 14.51
C HIS A 183 -19.66 -19.63 14.55
N LEU A 184 -20.08 -20.32 13.48
CA LEU A 184 -19.86 -21.76 13.37
C LEU A 184 -18.37 -22.09 13.25
N GLN A 185 -17.62 -21.30 12.51
CA GLN A 185 -16.16 -21.45 12.37
C GLN A 185 -15.48 -21.36 13.74
N GLN A 186 -15.77 -20.32 14.51
CA GLN A 186 -15.22 -20.14 15.86
C GLN A 186 -15.63 -21.25 16.83
N ALA A 187 -16.87 -21.73 16.74
CA ALA A 187 -17.33 -22.85 17.58
C ALA A 187 -16.64 -24.17 17.22
N ALA A 188 -16.21 -24.36 15.97
CA ALA A 188 -15.51 -25.56 15.54
C ALA A 188 -14.00 -25.56 15.89
N GLU A 189 -13.42 -24.41 16.23
CA GLU A 189 -12.02 -24.25 16.63
C GLU A 189 -11.77 -24.48 18.14
N VAL A 190 -12.81 -24.61 18.93
CA VAL A 190 -12.77 -24.90 20.37
C VAL A 190 -12.73 -26.40 20.61
#